data_f4ab7b5733980aab1d8ad371eadc52d2
#
_entry.id   f4ab7b5733980aab1d8ad371eadc52d2
#
_cell.length_a   1.000
_cell.length_b   1.000
_cell.length_c   1.000
_cell.angle_alpha   90.00
_cell.angle_beta   90.00
_cell.angle_gamma   90.00
#
_symmetry.space_group_name_H-M   'P 1'
#
loop_
_entity.id
_entity.type
_entity.pdbx_description
1 polymer ?
#
loop_
_entity_poly.entity_id
_entity_poly.type
_entity_poly.pdbx_seq_one_letter_code
_entity_poly.pdbx_strand_id
1 'polypeptide(L)'
;MKILVVSDTHGDRSRVIDIYQKLNKESPVDVIVHCGDYATDARELQARLGVHVAWVKGNCDGGFSDTDWSILETEAGNFLITHGHNEQVDFSKQNIYYKALENDCVGAFFGHTHRASYTEMDDVVLMNPGSLTRPRDGSGGTFGLIVTGEDSIWGKIYRYEDFMAPSGTGSGSKGSAPKPKVRGGHLRDLLNYSDRF
;
A
#
# COMPACT_ATOMS: atom_id res chain seq x y z
N MET A 1 -4.76 -12.06 -4.09
CA MET A 1 -5.22 -10.68 -4.42
C MET A 1 -4.04 -9.78 -4.67
N LYS A 2 -4.12 -8.86 -5.66
CA LYS A 2 -3.06 -7.86 -5.96
C LYS A 2 -3.56 -6.46 -5.56
N ILE A 3 -2.90 -5.85 -4.59
CA ILE A 3 -3.34 -4.63 -3.92
C ILE A 3 -2.34 -3.51 -4.20
N LEU A 4 -2.77 -2.43 -4.85
CA LEU A 4 -2.01 -1.20 -5.00
C LEU A 4 -2.28 -0.30 -3.79
N VAL A 5 -1.27 0.00 -3.00
CA VAL A 5 -1.39 0.82 -1.78
C VAL A 5 -0.80 2.21 -2.04
N VAL A 6 -1.61 3.24 -1.85
CA VAL A 6 -1.23 4.66 -2.01
C VAL A 6 -1.74 5.48 -0.83
N SER A 7 -1.16 6.64 -0.60
CA SER A 7 -1.58 7.60 0.43
C SER A 7 -1.15 9.01 0.06
N ASP A 8 -1.76 10.00 0.71
CA ASP A 8 -1.29 11.38 0.73
C ASP A 8 -1.09 11.94 -0.70
N THR A 9 -2.12 11.76 -1.56
CA THR A 9 -2.10 12.17 -2.97
C THR A 9 -2.26 13.67 -3.17
N HIS A 10 -2.88 14.36 -2.21
CA HIS A 10 -3.02 15.82 -2.18
C HIS A 10 -3.51 16.45 -3.50
N GLY A 11 -4.50 15.83 -4.13
CA GLY A 11 -5.15 16.31 -5.35
C GLY A 11 -4.49 15.88 -6.66
N ASP A 12 -3.31 15.23 -6.63
CA ASP A 12 -2.67 14.70 -7.83
C ASP A 12 -2.82 13.18 -7.94
N ARG A 13 -3.72 12.77 -8.80
CA ARG A 13 -4.06 11.37 -9.08
C ARG A 13 -3.32 10.81 -10.29
N SER A 14 -2.63 11.66 -11.05
CA SER A 14 -2.02 11.28 -12.33
C SER A 14 -1.05 10.10 -12.17
N ARG A 15 -0.17 10.17 -11.17
CA ARG A 15 0.80 9.11 -10.89
C ARG A 15 0.15 7.79 -10.47
N VAL A 16 -0.96 7.84 -9.72
CA VAL A 16 -1.71 6.62 -9.35
C VAL A 16 -2.30 5.97 -10.59
N ILE A 17 -2.85 6.76 -11.50
CA ILE A 17 -3.41 6.29 -12.76
C ILE A 17 -2.34 5.63 -13.63
N ASP A 18 -1.17 6.25 -13.76
CA ASP A 18 -0.05 5.72 -14.54
C ASP A 18 0.44 4.37 -13.98
N ILE A 19 0.61 4.28 -12.66
CA ILE A 19 0.99 3.04 -11.96
C ILE A 19 -0.06 1.96 -12.21
N TYR A 20 -1.33 2.27 -11.97
CA TYR A 20 -2.43 1.32 -12.17
C TYR A 20 -2.46 0.79 -13.60
N GLN A 21 -2.38 1.68 -14.59
CA GLN A 21 -2.39 1.29 -15.99
C GLN A 21 -1.21 0.39 -16.36
N LYS A 22 -0.02 0.68 -15.83
CA LYS A 22 1.17 -0.15 -16.06
C LYS A 22 1.02 -1.52 -15.40
N LEU A 23 0.65 -1.58 -14.13
CA LEU A 23 0.44 -2.82 -13.42
C LEU A 23 -0.65 -3.70 -14.06
N ASN A 24 -1.77 -3.08 -14.45
CA ASN A 24 -2.93 -3.79 -14.96
C ASN A 24 -2.71 -4.37 -16.38
N LYS A 25 -1.71 -3.87 -17.13
CA LYS A 25 -1.29 -4.47 -18.41
C LYS A 25 -0.65 -5.84 -18.24
N GLU A 26 0.03 -6.08 -17.14
CA GLU A 26 0.75 -7.32 -16.86
C GLU A 26 -0.12 -8.34 -16.14
N SER A 27 -0.80 -7.87 -15.10
CA SER A 27 -1.82 -8.66 -14.39
C SER A 27 -2.78 -7.72 -13.68
N PRO A 28 -4.09 -8.08 -13.56
CA PRO A 28 -5.08 -7.22 -12.96
C PRO A 28 -4.70 -6.78 -11.54
N VAL A 29 -4.97 -5.52 -11.22
CA VAL A 29 -5.01 -5.00 -9.84
C VAL A 29 -6.42 -5.20 -9.32
N ASP A 30 -6.57 -5.96 -8.23
CA ASP A 30 -7.88 -6.31 -7.69
C ASP A 30 -8.50 -5.16 -6.90
N VAL A 31 -7.66 -4.41 -6.16
CA VAL A 31 -8.10 -3.27 -5.34
C VAL A 31 -6.99 -2.22 -5.23
N ILE A 32 -7.39 -0.96 -5.15
CA ILE A 32 -6.53 0.14 -4.72
C ILE A 32 -6.88 0.46 -3.27
N VAL A 33 -5.88 0.58 -2.41
CA VAL A 33 -6.04 1.10 -1.04
C VAL A 33 -5.51 2.51 -1.00
N HIS A 34 -6.33 3.47 -0.55
CA HIS A 34 -5.94 4.86 -0.32
C HIS A 34 -6.00 5.17 1.17
N CYS A 35 -4.83 5.35 1.80
CA CYS A 35 -4.72 5.49 3.25
C CYS A 35 -4.99 6.92 3.77
N GLY A 36 -5.81 7.70 3.06
CA GLY A 36 -6.23 9.02 3.53
C GLY A 36 -5.45 10.18 2.95
N ASP A 37 -5.81 11.35 3.39
CA ASP A 37 -5.52 12.68 2.87
C ASP A 37 -5.94 12.83 1.40
N TYR A 38 -7.04 13.58 1.23
CA TYR A 38 -7.79 13.74 -0.01
C TYR A 38 -8.63 12.51 -0.39
N ALA A 39 -9.56 12.10 0.47
CA ALA A 39 -10.54 11.03 0.19
C ALA A 39 -11.33 11.27 -1.12
N THR A 40 -11.47 12.52 -1.57
CA THR A 40 -12.00 12.86 -2.89
C THR A 40 -11.22 12.25 -4.02
N ASP A 41 -9.87 12.15 -3.89
CA ASP A 41 -9.02 11.52 -4.90
C ASP A 41 -9.36 10.03 -5.06
N ALA A 42 -9.60 9.33 -3.94
CA ALA A 42 -9.99 7.93 -3.96
C ALA A 42 -11.31 7.69 -4.71
N ARG A 43 -12.31 8.55 -4.48
CA ARG A 43 -13.61 8.48 -5.18
C ARG A 43 -13.45 8.72 -6.68
N GLU A 44 -12.64 9.71 -7.06
CA GLU A 44 -12.39 9.99 -8.48
C GLU A 44 -11.57 8.90 -9.15
N LEU A 45 -10.60 8.29 -8.46
CA LEU A 45 -9.85 7.12 -8.95
C LEU A 45 -10.81 5.95 -9.22
N GLN A 46 -11.71 5.63 -8.28
CA GLN A 46 -12.70 4.58 -8.46
C GLN A 46 -13.60 4.84 -9.69
N ALA A 47 -14.12 6.05 -9.79
CA ALA A 47 -14.99 6.42 -10.91
C ALA A 47 -14.27 6.35 -12.27
N ARG A 48 -13.00 6.73 -12.31
CA ARG A 48 -12.20 6.80 -13.54
C ARG A 48 -11.65 5.46 -14.00
N LEU A 49 -11.20 4.63 -13.04
CA LEU A 49 -10.49 3.38 -13.35
C LEU A 49 -11.42 2.16 -13.36
N GLY A 50 -12.61 2.26 -12.76
CA GLY A 50 -13.56 1.15 -12.66
C GLY A 50 -13.10 0.01 -11.75
N VAL A 51 -12.05 0.23 -10.95
CA VAL A 51 -11.55 -0.71 -9.94
C VAL A 51 -12.07 -0.31 -8.57
N HIS A 52 -12.29 -1.28 -7.69
CA HIS A 52 -12.63 -0.98 -6.31
C HIS A 52 -11.49 -0.22 -5.63
N VAL A 53 -11.82 0.90 -4.98
CA VAL A 53 -10.88 1.66 -4.15
C VAL A 53 -11.39 1.60 -2.71
N ALA A 54 -10.63 0.99 -1.82
CA ALA A 54 -10.88 1.05 -0.38
C ALA A 54 -10.14 2.26 0.19
N TRP A 55 -10.85 3.16 0.91
CA TRP A 55 -10.23 4.38 1.44
C TRP A 55 -10.71 4.72 2.85
N VAL A 56 -9.92 5.54 3.51
CA VAL A 56 -10.24 6.18 4.78
C VAL A 56 -9.96 7.68 4.67
N LYS A 57 -10.52 8.47 5.58
CA LYS A 57 -10.16 9.89 5.66
C LYS A 57 -8.83 10.08 6.39
N GLY A 58 -8.12 11.14 6.01
CA GLY A 58 -6.96 11.66 6.73
C GLY A 58 -7.27 12.95 7.50
N ASN A 59 -6.25 13.51 8.11
CA ASN A 59 -6.40 14.76 8.86
C ASN A 59 -6.62 16.00 7.97
N CYS A 60 -6.34 15.91 6.67
CA CYS A 60 -6.64 16.97 5.70
C CYS A 60 -8.05 16.85 5.10
N ASP A 61 -8.80 15.80 5.41
CA ASP A 61 -10.15 15.60 4.89
C ASP A 61 -11.19 16.21 5.82
N GLY A 62 -11.97 17.17 5.29
CA GLY A 62 -13.12 17.73 5.98
C GLY A 62 -14.39 16.96 5.63
N GLY A 63 -15.10 16.45 6.62
CA GLY A 63 -16.41 15.82 6.42
C GLY A 63 -16.70 14.69 7.38
N PHE A 64 -17.99 14.52 7.71
CA PHE A 64 -18.45 13.50 8.67
C PHE A 64 -18.81 12.15 8.01
N SER A 65 -18.70 12.04 6.68
CA SER A 65 -19.20 10.89 5.92
C SER A 65 -18.17 9.78 5.66
N ASP A 66 -16.89 10.06 5.86
CA ASP A 66 -15.84 9.07 5.64
C ASP A 66 -15.33 8.49 6.97
N THR A 67 -14.92 7.23 6.94
CA THR A 67 -14.45 6.52 8.14
C THR A 67 -12.99 6.83 8.45
N ASP A 68 -12.63 6.83 9.74
CA ASP A 68 -11.24 6.98 10.19
C ASP A 68 -10.40 5.73 9.93
N TRP A 69 -11.05 4.57 9.86
CA TRP A 69 -10.43 3.29 9.56
C TRP A 69 -11.44 2.30 8.97
N SER A 70 -10.95 1.30 8.28
CA SER A 70 -11.75 0.22 7.71
C SER A 70 -10.95 -1.08 7.65
N ILE A 71 -11.62 -2.18 7.32
CA ILE A 71 -11.01 -3.50 7.11
C ILE A 71 -11.12 -3.86 5.64
N LEU A 72 -10.01 -4.34 5.07
CA LEU A 72 -9.97 -5.01 3.78
C LEU A 72 -9.81 -6.51 4.02
N GLU A 73 -10.81 -7.29 3.62
CA GLU A 73 -10.76 -8.75 3.67
C GLU A 73 -9.95 -9.29 2.49
N THR A 74 -9.05 -10.22 2.76
CA THR A 74 -8.27 -10.93 1.75
C THR A 74 -8.22 -12.42 2.08
N GLU A 75 -7.77 -13.24 1.12
CA GLU A 75 -7.56 -14.68 1.34
C GLU A 75 -6.45 -14.99 2.35
N ALA A 76 -5.54 -14.04 2.62
CA ALA A 76 -4.50 -14.19 3.64
C ALA A 76 -4.96 -13.77 5.04
N GLY A 77 -6.14 -13.18 5.16
CA GLY A 77 -6.68 -12.56 6.36
C GLY A 77 -6.99 -11.07 6.17
N ASN A 78 -7.42 -10.42 7.23
CA ASN A 78 -7.86 -9.03 7.23
C ASN A 78 -6.68 -8.06 7.28
N PHE A 79 -6.81 -6.93 6.58
CA PHE A 79 -5.90 -5.79 6.69
C PHE A 79 -6.64 -4.57 7.23
N LEU A 80 -6.12 -3.97 8.28
CA LEU A 80 -6.56 -2.68 8.77
C LEU A 80 -6.13 -1.58 7.80
N ILE A 81 -7.02 -0.67 7.44
CA ILE A 81 -6.71 0.56 6.72
C ILE A 81 -6.97 1.73 7.65
N THR A 82 -5.99 2.60 7.86
CA THR A 82 -6.15 3.84 8.61
C THR A 82 -5.22 4.91 8.02
N HIS A 83 -5.48 6.19 8.32
CA HIS A 83 -4.52 7.21 7.94
C HIS A 83 -3.28 7.24 8.86
N GLY A 84 -3.49 6.97 10.15
CA GLY A 84 -2.40 6.85 11.10
C GLY A 84 -2.22 8.03 12.05
N HIS A 85 -2.83 9.20 11.78
CA HIS A 85 -2.73 10.37 12.66
C HIS A 85 -3.36 10.11 14.04
N ASN A 86 -4.49 9.38 14.10
CA ASN A 86 -5.14 8.99 15.35
C ASN A 86 -4.30 7.96 16.14
N GLU A 87 -3.56 7.10 15.44
CA GLU A 87 -2.66 6.10 16.01
C GLU A 87 -1.27 6.66 16.34
N GLN A 88 -1.05 7.97 16.10
CA GLN A 88 0.20 8.67 16.40
C GLN A 88 1.44 8.03 15.77
N VAL A 89 1.31 7.60 14.50
CA VAL A 89 2.35 6.88 13.77
C VAL A 89 3.63 7.69 13.52
N ASP A 90 3.61 9.00 13.74
CA ASP A 90 4.80 9.86 13.73
C ASP A 90 5.79 9.50 14.85
N PHE A 91 5.29 8.99 15.96
CA PHE A 91 6.11 8.66 17.14
C PHE A 91 6.41 7.17 17.22
N SER A 92 5.40 6.32 16.99
CA SER A 92 5.54 4.88 17.11
C SER A 92 4.51 4.14 16.27
N LYS A 93 4.89 2.94 15.78
CA LYS A 93 3.97 2.01 15.10
C LYS A 93 3.23 1.09 16.06
N GLN A 94 3.47 1.18 17.37
CA GLN A 94 2.86 0.27 18.34
C GLN A 94 1.33 0.38 18.40
N ASN A 95 0.80 1.60 18.34
CA ASN A 95 -0.66 1.79 18.42
C ASN A 95 -1.39 1.17 17.22
N ILE A 96 -0.82 1.32 16.00
CA ILE A 96 -1.42 0.69 14.82
C ILE A 96 -1.25 -0.83 14.85
N TYR A 97 -0.14 -1.34 15.37
CA TYR A 97 0.08 -2.76 15.58
C TYR A 97 -0.97 -3.36 16.53
N TYR A 98 -1.16 -2.75 17.70
CA TYR A 98 -2.19 -3.22 18.63
C TYR A 98 -3.60 -3.11 18.06
N LYS A 99 -3.91 -2.02 17.36
CA LYS A 99 -5.21 -1.88 16.71
C LYS A 99 -5.46 -2.96 15.64
N ALA A 100 -4.41 -3.36 14.91
CA ALA A 100 -4.51 -4.47 13.96
C ALA A 100 -4.79 -5.80 14.69
N LEU A 101 -4.11 -6.07 15.80
CA LEU A 101 -4.34 -7.28 16.61
C LEU A 101 -5.75 -7.30 17.21
N GLU A 102 -6.23 -6.18 17.76
CA GLU A 102 -7.58 -6.06 18.34
C GLU A 102 -8.70 -6.30 17.32
N ASN A 103 -8.40 -6.16 16.02
CA ASN A 103 -9.35 -6.38 14.93
C ASN A 103 -9.04 -7.65 14.12
N ASP A 104 -8.27 -8.58 14.65
CA ASP A 104 -7.90 -9.85 14.00
C ASP A 104 -7.28 -9.66 12.61
N CYS A 105 -6.46 -8.59 12.45
CA CYS A 105 -5.81 -8.27 11.20
C CYS A 105 -4.40 -8.86 11.12
N VAL A 106 -4.06 -9.41 9.95
CA VAL A 106 -2.71 -9.91 9.61
C VAL A 106 -1.78 -8.80 9.14
N GLY A 107 -2.32 -7.59 8.93
CA GLY A 107 -1.53 -6.42 8.55
C GLY A 107 -2.30 -5.12 8.66
N ALA A 108 -1.59 -4.00 8.46
CA ALA A 108 -2.17 -2.67 8.40
C ALA A 108 -1.51 -1.80 7.32
N PHE A 109 -2.34 -1.02 6.62
CA PHE A 109 -1.94 0.03 5.70
C PHE A 109 -2.20 1.39 6.34
N PHE A 110 -1.22 2.29 6.26
CA PHE A 110 -1.34 3.64 6.84
C PHE A 110 -0.52 4.67 6.05
N GLY A 111 -0.79 5.96 6.26
CA GLY A 111 -0.13 7.08 5.59
C GLY A 111 0.43 8.09 6.56
N HIS A 112 0.03 9.36 6.41
CA HIS A 112 0.28 10.52 7.28
C HIS A 112 1.73 11.01 7.32
N THR A 113 2.70 10.14 7.55
CA THR A 113 4.10 10.54 7.70
C THR A 113 4.76 10.98 6.40
N HIS A 114 4.19 10.62 5.25
CA HIS A 114 4.78 10.75 3.90
C HIS A 114 6.15 10.07 3.76
N ARG A 115 6.43 9.08 4.61
CA ARG A 115 7.68 8.30 4.61
C ARG A 115 7.34 6.84 4.40
N ALA A 116 7.89 6.29 3.33
CA ALA A 116 7.64 4.91 2.97
C ALA A 116 8.27 3.96 3.99
N SER A 117 7.52 2.95 4.40
CA SER A 117 8.03 1.89 5.28
C SER A 117 7.27 0.59 5.09
N TYR A 118 8.00 -0.50 5.10
CA TYR A 118 7.47 -1.86 5.17
C TYR A 118 8.18 -2.58 6.31
N THR A 119 7.43 -3.00 7.31
CA THR A 119 7.96 -3.67 8.51
C THR A 119 7.03 -4.79 8.94
N GLU A 120 7.58 -5.80 9.58
CA GLU A 120 6.82 -6.82 10.28
C GLU A 120 7.06 -6.66 11.79
N MET A 121 5.99 -6.72 12.55
CA MET A 121 6.00 -6.80 14.00
C MET A 121 5.30 -8.11 14.38
N ASP A 122 6.06 -9.06 14.91
CA ASP A 122 5.63 -10.45 15.08
C ASP A 122 5.07 -11.01 13.77
N ASP A 123 3.76 -11.31 13.71
CA ASP A 123 3.09 -11.82 12.51
C ASP A 123 2.23 -10.77 11.79
N VAL A 124 2.35 -9.49 12.13
CA VAL A 124 1.57 -8.40 11.54
C VAL A 124 2.43 -7.58 10.57
N VAL A 125 1.98 -7.48 9.32
CA VAL A 125 2.60 -6.65 8.29
C VAL A 125 2.15 -5.21 8.43
N LEU A 126 3.07 -4.26 8.54
CA LEU A 126 2.80 -2.83 8.61
C LEU A 126 3.40 -2.13 7.38
N MET A 127 2.55 -1.53 6.54
CA MET A 127 2.99 -0.82 5.34
C MET A 127 2.49 0.62 5.33
N ASN A 128 3.44 1.55 5.18
CA ASN A 128 3.17 2.91 4.77
C ASN A 128 3.71 3.08 3.34
N PRO A 129 2.89 3.38 2.34
CA PRO A 129 3.35 3.54 0.97
C PRO A 129 4.18 4.81 0.74
N GLY A 130 4.25 5.71 1.74
CA GLY A 130 4.75 7.07 1.58
C GLY A 130 3.75 7.97 0.88
N SER A 131 4.25 8.98 0.17
CA SER A 131 3.43 9.86 -0.66
C SER A 131 3.99 9.89 -2.08
N LEU A 132 3.11 9.85 -3.08
CA LEU A 132 3.51 9.99 -4.49
C LEU A 132 3.82 11.42 -4.87
N THR A 133 3.30 12.40 -4.14
CA THR A 133 3.33 13.82 -4.52
C THR A 133 4.16 14.68 -3.58
N ARG A 134 4.18 14.33 -2.29
CA ARG A 134 4.85 15.11 -1.22
C ARG A 134 5.69 14.23 -0.30
N PRO A 135 6.64 13.41 -0.84
CA PRO A 135 7.48 12.56 0.01
C PRO A 135 8.32 13.40 0.98
N ARG A 136 8.49 12.89 2.22
CA ARG A 136 9.30 13.52 3.27
C ARG A 136 10.56 12.72 3.61
N ASP A 137 10.89 11.72 2.81
CA ASP A 137 12.03 10.82 2.97
C ASP A 137 13.11 11.01 1.89
N GLY A 138 12.96 12.05 1.05
CA GLY A 138 13.88 12.32 -0.06
C GLY A 138 13.65 11.43 -1.28
N SER A 139 12.62 10.60 -1.30
CA SER A 139 12.20 9.84 -2.49
C SER A 139 11.53 10.77 -3.51
N GLY A 140 11.51 10.40 -4.78
CA GLY A 140 10.76 11.13 -5.81
C GLY A 140 9.27 10.81 -5.83
N GLY A 141 8.77 10.11 -4.82
CA GLY A 141 7.41 9.59 -4.71
C GLY A 141 7.41 8.06 -4.64
N THR A 142 6.56 7.52 -3.78
CA THR A 142 6.53 6.07 -3.50
C THR A 142 5.10 5.53 -3.44
N PHE A 143 4.97 4.23 -3.68
CA PHE A 143 3.74 3.47 -3.51
C PHE A 143 4.06 2.05 -3.04
N GLY A 144 3.06 1.37 -2.49
CA GLY A 144 3.15 -0.02 -2.06
C GLY A 144 2.46 -0.97 -3.03
N LEU A 145 2.99 -2.17 -3.16
CA LEU A 145 2.33 -3.30 -3.80
C LEU A 145 2.31 -4.46 -2.81
N ILE A 146 1.13 -5.01 -2.59
CA ILE A 146 0.93 -6.24 -1.81
C ILE A 146 0.31 -7.29 -2.73
N VAL A 147 0.80 -8.51 -2.61
CA VAL A 147 0.20 -9.70 -3.22
C VAL A 147 -0.09 -10.70 -2.11
N THR A 148 -1.34 -11.11 -2.01
CA THR A 148 -1.79 -12.10 -1.03
C THR A 148 -2.16 -13.41 -1.72
N GLY A 149 -1.98 -14.51 -1.03
CA GLY A 149 -2.48 -15.84 -1.30
C GLY A 149 -2.95 -16.44 0.01
N GLU A 150 -3.59 -17.63 0.00
CA GLU A 150 -4.21 -18.24 1.20
C GLU A 150 -3.27 -18.26 2.43
N ASP A 151 -1.99 -18.58 2.23
CA ASP A 151 -1.01 -18.68 3.31
C ASP A 151 0.21 -17.76 3.12
N SER A 152 0.08 -16.72 2.31
CA SER A 152 1.24 -15.90 1.96
C SER A 152 0.89 -14.43 1.78
N ILE A 153 1.81 -13.59 2.23
CA ILE A 153 1.77 -12.14 2.01
C ILE A 153 3.15 -11.75 1.47
N TRP A 154 3.15 -11.11 0.32
CA TRP A 154 4.34 -10.48 -0.24
C TRP A 154 4.07 -8.99 -0.38
N GLY A 155 5.05 -8.16 0.01
CA GLY A 155 4.92 -6.71 -0.08
C GLY A 155 6.22 -6.03 -0.49
N LYS A 156 6.10 -4.92 -1.23
CA LYS A 156 7.24 -4.11 -1.64
C LYS A 156 6.84 -2.66 -1.80
N ILE A 157 7.76 -1.76 -1.42
CA ILE A 157 7.68 -0.33 -1.74
C ILE A 157 8.45 -0.08 -3.04
N TYR A 158 7.84 0.69 -3.94
CA TYR A 158 8.44 1.13 -5.19
C TYR A 158 8.59 2.64 -5.22
N ARG A 159 9.67 3.12 -5.85
CA ARG A 159 9.78 4.52 -6.24
C ARG A 159 9.10 4.70 -7.59
N TYR A 160 8.34 5.77 -7.73
CA TYR A 160 7.58 6.04 -8.95
C TYR A 160 8.48 6.13 -10.19
N GLU A 161 9.57 6.89 -10.11
CA GLU A 161 10.49 7.09 -11.24
C GLU A 161 11.14 5.79 -11.69
N ASP A 162 11.62 4.97 -10.73
CA ASP A 162 12.25 3.68 -11.03
C ASP A 162 11.25 2.71 -11.66
N PHE A 163 10.02 2.69 -11.13
CA PHE A 163 8.95 1.85 -11.66
C PHE A 163 8.51 2.27 -13.06
N MET A 164 8.43 3.58 -13.35
CA MET A 164 8.00 4.10 -14.65
C MET A 164 9.11 4.11 -15.70
N ALA A 165 10.39 3.96 -15.31
CA ALA A 165 11.52 3.93 -16.23
C ALA A 165 11.35 2.82 -17.30
N PRO A 166 11.79 3.04 -18.56
CA PRO A 166 11.82 2.00 -19.58
C PRO A 166 12.69 0.82 -19.12
N SER A 167 12.23 -0.40 -19.36
CA SER A 167 12.97 -1.62 -19.05
C SER A 167 14.30 -1.59 -19.82
N GLY A 168 15.43 -1.32 -19.15
CA GLY A 168 16.77 -1.27 -19.77
C GLY A 168 17.72 -0.20 -19.24
N THR A 169 17.28 0.74 -18.40
CA THR A 169 18.15 1.84 -17.90
C THR A 169 18.41 1.78 -16.38
N GLY A 170 18.00 0.73 -15.70
CA GLY A 170 18.11 0.62 -14.25
C GLY A 170 19.51 0.24 -13.80
N SER A 171 20.29 1.19 -13.27
CA SER A 171 21.37 0.89 -12.33
C SER A 171 20.68 0.43 -11.02
N GLY A 172 20.53 -0.89 -10.87
CA GLY A 172 19.84 -1.46 -9.74
C GLY A 172 20.55 -1.15 -8.41
N SER A 173 19.95 -0.32 -7.57
CA SER A 173 20.17 -0.45 -6.15
C SER A 173 19.50 -1.76 -5.71
N LYS A 174 20.30 -2.78 -5.44
CA LYS A 174 19.86 -4.05 -4.87
C LYS A 174 19.41 -3.82 -3.42
N GLY A 175 18.24 -3.22 -3.25
CA GLY A 175 17.47 -3.42 -2.03
C GLY A 175 16.98 -4.86 -2.09
N SER A 176 17.46 -5.72 -1.19
CA SER A 176 16.98 -7.08 -1.05
C SER A 176 15.47 -7.06 -0.84
N ALA A 177 14.72 -7.59 -1.81
CA ALA A 177 13.30 -7.80 -1.63
C ALA A 177 13.10 -8.64 -0.36
N PRO A 178 12.19 -8.28 0.54
CA PRO A 178 11.87 -9.13 1.68
C PRO A 178 11.41 -10.49 1.13
N LYS A 179 11.95 -11.57 1.70
CA LYS A 179 11.54 -12.93 1.32
C LYS A 179 10.07 -13.09 1.68
N PRO A 180 9.24 -13.66 0.80
CA PRO A 180 7.83 -13.91 1.10
C PRO A 180 7.73 -14.79 2.34
N LYS A 181 6.90 -14.38 3.31
CA LYS A 181 6.56 -15.21 4.45
C LYS A 181 5.54 -16.24 3.99
N VAL A 182 5.90 -17.51 4.10
CA VAL A 182 5.00 -18.64 3.82
C VAL A 182 4.51 -19.14 5.17
N ARG A 183 3.25 -18.95 5.50
CA ARG A 183 2.58 -19.71 6.55
C ARG A 183 2.30 -21.12 5.98
N GLY A 184 3.30 -22.01 6.04
CA GLY A 184 3.12 -23.45 5.83
C GLY A 184 2.86 -23.98 4.41
N GLY A 185 3.23 -23.29 3.34
CA GLY A 185 2.91 -23.74 1.95
C GLY A 185 3.99 -23.42 0.90
N HIS A 186 3.94 -24.05 -0.26
CA HIS A 186 5.02 -24.13 -1.26
C HIS A 186 5.48 -22.78 -1.84
N LEU A 187 6.75 -22.48 -1.66
CA LEU A 187 7.49 -21.29 -2.09
C LEU A 187 7.56 -21.08 -3.64
N ARG A 188 7.17 -22.07 -4.44
CA ARG A 188 7.44 -22.08 -5.89
C ARG A 188 6.61 -21.13 -6.73
N ASP A 189 5.39 -20.81 -6.30
CA ASP A 189 4.45 -20.02 -7.14
C ASP A 189 4.66 -18.51 -6.98
N LEU A 190 5.25 -18.08 -5.86
CA LEU A 190 5.53 -16.67 -5.59
C LEU A 190 6.86 -16.19 -6.19
N LEU A 191 7.83 -17.07 -6.39
CA LEU A 191 9.13 -16.74 -7.00
C LEU A 191 9.00 -16.29 -8.46
N ASN A 192 7.98 -16.79 -9.18
CA ASN A 192 7.70 -16.38 -10.55
C ASN A 192 7.08 -14.97 -10.66
N TYR A 193 6.63 -14.39 -9.53
CA TYR A 193 6.01 -13.06 -9.50
C TYR A 193 7.03 -11.96 -9.16
N SER A 194 8.07 -12.28 -8.35
CA SER A 194 9.07 -11.30 -7.92
C SER A 194 10.10 -10.94 -9.01
N ASP A 195 10.31 -11.81 -10.00
CA ASP A 195 11.32 -11.63 -11.04
C ASP A 195 10.79 -10.89 -12.29
N ARG A 196 9.51 -10.49 -12.27
CA ARG A 196 8.86 -9.81 -13.40
C ARG A 196 8.76 -8.30 -13.25
N PHE A 197 9.30 -7.71 -12.17
CA PHE A 197 9.27 -6.26 -11.91
C PHE A 197 10.65 -5.67 -11.66
#